data_b80bd68d303ad145a27249e5c55a118e
#
_entry.id   b80bd68d303ad145a27249e5c55a118e
#
_cell.length_a   1.000
_cell.length_b   1.000
_cell.length_c   1.000
_cell.angle_alpha   90.00
_cell.angle_beta   90.00
_cell.angle_gamma   90.00
#
_symmetry.space_group_name_H-M   'P 1'
#
loop_
_entity.id
_entity.type
_entity.pdbx_description
1 polymer ?
#
loop_
_entity_poly.entity_id
_entity_poly.type
_entity_poly.pdbx_seq_one_letter_code
_entity_poly.pdbx_strand_id
1 'polypeptide(L)'
;MKLDVISLASGKAGDIELADDIFGLEPRADILHRVVRWQRAKAQQGTHATLGKSDVSYSTKKIYRQKGTGGARHGSRKAPIFRKGGVYKGPVPRSHAFDLPKKVRALGLKHALSAKAASGELVILDNLDFGAAKTAAVAKAVKEQGWKRVLVIDGADVNENFARA
;
A
#
# COMPACT_ATOMS: atom_id res chain seq x y z
N MET A 1 1.36 -3.00 29.71
CA MET A 1 1.73 -1.60 29.41
C MET A 1 0.56 -0.71 29.74
N LYS A 2 0.74 0.41 30.49
CA LYS A 2 -0.34 1.35 30.82
C LYS A 2 -0.26 2.57 29.91
N LEU A 3 -1.39 3.00 29.37
CA LEU A 3 -1.52 4.21 28.58
C LEU A 3 -2.67 5.08 29.11
N ASP A 4 -2.51 6.40 28.97
CA ASP A 4 -3.53 7.36 29.32
C ASP A 4 -4.66 7.34 28.29
N VAL A 5 -5.90 7.41 28.76
CA VAL A 5 -7.10 7.60 27.95
C VAL A 5 -7.40 9.08 27.92
N ILE A 6 -7.54 9.64 26.72
CA ILE A 6 -7.79 11.06 26.48
C ILE A 6 -9.23 11.27 26.06
N SER A 7 -9.90 12.24 26.68
CA SER A 7 -11.16 12.79 26.18
C SER A 7 -10.88 14.06 25.41
N LEU A 8 -11.45 14.19 24.21
CA LEU A 8 -11.30 15.39 23.37
C LEU A 8 -11.91 16.64 23.99
N ALA A 9 -12.84 16.48 24.96
CA ALA A 9 -13.50 17.60 25.64
C ALA A 9 -12.83 18.00 26.96
N SER A 10 -12.33 17.04 27.74
CA SER A 10 -11.88 17.26 29.14
C SER A 10 -10.40 16.95 29.38
N GLY A 11 -9.66 16.47 28.38
CA GLY A 11 -8.27 16.05 28.54
C GLY A 11 -8.19 14.60 29.06
N LYS A 12 -7.37 14.34 30.10
CA LYS A 12 -7.19 12.97 30.62
C LYS A 12 -8.48 12.45 31.26
N ALA A 13 -8.97 11.31 30.75
CA ALA A 13 -10.19 10.65 31.23
C ALA A 13 -9.90 9.45 32.15
N GLY A 14 -8.75 8.79 32.00
CA GLY A 14 -8.37 7.63 32.79
C GLY A 14 -7.12 6.96 32.29
N ASP A 15 -6.88 5.73 32.75
CA ASP A 15 -5.76 4.88 32.31
C ASP A 15 -6.33 3.52 31.87
N ILE A 16 -5.70 2.92 30.86
CA ILE A 16 -6.02 1.56 30.41
C ILE A 16 -4.78 0.70 30.41
N GLU A 17 -4.94 -0.56 30.76
CA GLU A 17 -3.86 -1.53 30.71
C GLU A 17 -3.93 -2.36 29.41
N LEU A 18 -2.92 -2.22 28.56
CA LEU A 18 -2.78 -2.95 27.30
C LEU A 18 -1.97 -4.23 27.47
N ALA A 19 -2.36 -5.27 26.75
CA ALA A 19 -1.71 -6.57 26.76
C ALA A 19 -0.29 -6.48 26.14
N ASP A 20 0.73 -6.88 26.90
CA ASP A 20 2.13 -6.79 26.48
C ASP A 20 2.47 -7.74 25.32
N ASP A 21 1.71 -8.82 25.14
CA ASP A 21 1.86 -9.74 23.99
C ASP A 21 1.44 -9.12 22.64
N ILE A 22 0.82 -7.94 22.66
CA ILE A 22 0.40 -7.20 21.47
C ILE A 22 1.11 -5.85 21.33
N PHE A 23 1.27 -5.12 22.44
CA PHE A 23 1.76 -3.75 22.45
C PHE A 23 3.16 -3.59 23.08
N GLY A 24 3.66 -4.63 23.74
CA GLY A 24 4.96 -4.63 24.41
C GLY A 24 6.08 -5.35 23.65
N LEU A 25 5.86 -5.75 22.39
CA LEU A 25 6.85 -6.47 21.61
C LEU A 25 7.96 -5.53 21.09
N GLU A 26 9.20 -6.02 21.10
CA GLU A 26 10.31 -5.31 20.42
C GLU A 26 10.05 -5.26 18.91
N PRO A 27 10.02 -4.05 18.30
CA PRO A 27 9.71 -3.91 16.88
C PRO A 27 10.74 -4.57 15.97
N ARG A 28 10.31 -5.49 15.12
CA ARG A 28 11.15 -6.17 14.13
C ARG A 28 10.98 -5.58 12.73
N ALA A 29 11.98 -4.85 12.29
CA ALA A 29 12.00 -4.16 11.00
C ALA A 29 11.87 -5.12 9.80
N ASP A 30 12.45 -6.34 9.88
CA ASP A 30 12.38 -7.36 8.83
C ASP A 30 10.94 -7.86 8.59
N ILE A 31 10.17 -8.07 9.65
CA ILE A 31 8.76 -8.48 9.57
C ILE A 31 7.92 -7.34 9.00
N LEU A 32 8.09 -6.13 9.52
CA LEU A 32 7.38 -4.94 9.04
C LEU A 32 7.66 -4.69 7.55
N HIS A 33 8.91 -4.79 7.11
CA HIS A 33 9.29 -4.66 5.70
C HIS A 33 8.59 -5.70 4.83
N ARG A 34 8.51 -6.96 5.25
CA ARG A 34 7.80 -8.03 4.50
C ARG A 34 6.31 -7.70 4.34
N VAL A 35 5.65 -7.23 5.41
CA VAL A 35 4.22 -6.86 5.37
C VAL A 35 3.99 -5.67 4.46
N VAL A 36 4.78 -4.59 4.57
CA VAL A 36 4.67 -3.41 3.70
C VAL A 36 4.91 -3.78 2.24
N ARG A 37 5.94 -4.59 1.95
CA ARG A 37 6.22 -5.09 0.61
C ARG A 37 5.05 -5.89 0.04
N TRP A 38 4.45 -6.77 0.85
CA TRP A 38 3.27 -7.54 0.46
C TRP A 38 2.07 -6.64 0.13
N GLN A 39 1.77 -5.66 0.98
CA GLN A 39 0.68 -4.71 0.74
C GLN A 39 0.88 -3.91 -0.55
N ARG A 40 2.09 -3.37 -0.76
CA ARG A 40 2.44 -2.60 -1.96
C ARG A 40 2.37 -3.45 -3.22
N ALA A 41 2.87 -4.69 -3.18
CA ALA A 41 2.81 -5.60 -4.32
C ALA A 41 1.37 -6.00 -4.67
N LYS A 42 0.50 -6.19 -3.66
CA LYS A 42 -0.91 -6.50 -3.87
C LYS A 42 -1.70 -5.32 -4.46
N ALA A 43 -1.35 -4.08 -4.11
CA ALA A 43 -1.96 -2.88 -4.67
C ALA A 43 -1.48 -2.54 -6.09
N GLN A 44 -0.36 -3.13 -6.53
CA GLN A 44 0.23 -2.83 -7.82
C GLN A 44 -0.55 -3.53 -8.95
N GLN A 45 -1.13 -2.74 -9.87
CA GLN A 45 -1.95 -3.27 -10.97
C GLN A 45 -1.16 -4.03 -12.04
N GLY A 46 0.09 -3.66 -12.29
CA GLY A 46 0.96 -4.32 -13.26
C GLY A 46 0.52 -4.17 -14.72
N THR A 47 -0.05 -3.03 -15.08
CA THR A 47 -0.60 -2.74 -16.42
C THR A 47 0.44 -2.34 -17.47
N HIS A 48 1.73 -2.43 -17.14
CA HIS A 48 2.82 -2.13 -18.07
C HIS A 48 2.88 -3.14 -19.22
N ALA A 49 2.97 -2.64 -20.43
CA ALA A 49 3.05 -3.48 -21.64
C ALA A 49 3.94 -2.84 -22.71
N THR A 50 4.58 -3.69 -23.49
CA THR A 50 5.27 -3.31 -24.72
C THR A 50 4.79 -4.18 -25.87
N LEU A 51 4.82 -3.64 -27.07
CA LEU A 51 4.43 -4.38 -28.27
C LEU A 51 5.52 -5.39 -28.64
N GLY A 52 5.19 -6.66 -28.55
CA GLY A 52 6.02 -7.76 -29.04
C GLY A 52 6.01 -7.89 -30.55
N LYS A 53 6.80 -8.82 -31.08
CA LYS A 53 6.86 -9.09 -32.53
C LYS A 53 5.50 -9.43 -33.15
N SER A 54 4.63 -10.09 -32.39
CA SER A 54 3.28 -10.45 -32.84
C SER A 54 2.34 -9.25 -32.91
N ASP A 55 2.50 -8.32 -31.96
CA ASP A 55 1.57 -7.21 -31.73
C ASP A 55 1.83 -6.00 -32.64
N VAL A 56 3.05 -5.89 -33.13
CA VAL A 56 3.43 -4.77 -34.02
C VAL A 56 2.73 -4.91 -35.39
N SER A 57 2.08 -3.83 -35.83
CA SER A 57 1.38 -3.77 -37.12
C SER A 57 2.37 -3.49 -38.26
N TYR A 58 2.94 -4.55 -38.83
CA TYR A 58 3.78 -4.51 -40.01
C TYR A 58 3.56 -5.73 -40.88
N SER A 59 4.04 -5.66 -42.16
CA SER A 59 4.01 -6.79 -43.08
C SER A 59 4.78 -8.00 -42.51
N THR A 60 4.17 -9.17 -42.60
CA THR A 60 4.79 -10.46 -42.27
C THR A 60 5.62 -11.03 -43.44
N LYS A 61 5.50 -10.42 -44.63
CA LYS A 61 6.22 -10.82 -45.82
C LYS A 61 7.73 -10.75 -45.59
N LYS A 62 8.47 -11.72 -46.12
CA LYS A 62 9.94 -11.71 -46.19
C LYS A 62 10.40 -10.46 -46.94
N ILE A 63 11.37 -9.71 -46.40
CA ILE A 63 11.80 -8.40 -46.94
C ILE A 63 12.36 -8.55 -48.34
N TYR A 64 13.17 -9.58 -48.57
CA TYR A 64 13.75 -9.92 -49.87
C TYR A 64 14.09 -11.41 -49.93
N ARG A 65 14.48 -11.88 -51.14
CA ARG A 65 14.84 -13.29 -51.41
C ARG A 65 16.01 -13.74 -50.55
N GLN A 66 16.13 -15.07 -50.30
CA GLN A 66 17.09 -15.68 -49.40
C GLN A 66 18.55 -15.49 -49.81
N LYS A 67 18.83 -15.47 -51.11
CA LYS A 67 20.18 -15.35 -51.68
C LYS A 67 20.18 -14.34 -52.83
N GLY A 68 21.39 -13.85 -53.21
CA GLY A 68 21.58 -12.99 -54.38
C GLY A 68 21.24 -11.51 -54.16
N THR A 69 21.25 -11.01 -52.92
CA THR A 69 21.01 -9.61 -52.58
C THR A 69 22.21 -8.91 -51.98
N GLY A 70 23.30 -9.65 -51.66
CA GLY A 70 24.46 -9.11 -50.97
C GLY A 70 24.25 -8.68 -49.51
N GLY A 71 22.99 -8.64 -49.03
CA GLY A 71 22.65 -8.23 -47.69
C GLY A 71 22.45 -9.43 -46.73
N ALA A 72 22.36 -9.12 -45.44
CA ALA A 72 22.06 -10.13 -44.40
C ALA A 72 20.68 -10.76 -44.61
N ARG A 73 20.50 -12.01 -44.24
CA ARG A 73 19.23 -12.70 -44.38
C ARG A 73 18.21 -12.22 -43.34
N HIS A 74 17.06 -11.75 -43.78
CA HIS A 74 15.99 -11.27 -42.89
C HIS A 74 14.65 -11.92 -43.24
N GLY A 75 13.82 -12.05 -42.24
CA GLY A 75 12.39 -12.41 -42.38
C GLY A 75 11.52 -11.18 -42.56
N SER A 76 10.57 -10.97 -41.67
CA SER A 76 9.66 -9.81 -41.70
C SER A 76 10.27 -8.58 -41.00
N ARG A 77 9.76 -7.42 -41.32
CA ARG A 77 10.11 -6.15 -40.65
C ARG A 77 9.69 -6.05 -39.20
N LYS A 78 8.88 -6.98 -38.71
CA LYS A 78 8.48 -7.06 -37.30
C LYS A 78 9.62 -7.47 -36.36
N ALA A 79 10.75 -7.92 -36.89
CA ALA A 79 11.88 -8.39 -36.08
C ALA A 79 12.45 -7.25 -35.21
N PRO A 80 12.89 -7.56 -33.97
CA PRO A 80 13.41 -6.53 -33.02
C PRO A 80 14.62 -5.78 -33.49
N ILE A 81 15.37 -6.34 -34.47
CA ILE A 81 16.55 -5.73 -35.07
C ILE A 81 16.22 -4.48 -35.91
N PHE A 82 14.98 -4.35 -36.36
CA PHE A 82 14.58 -3.22 -37.20
C PHE A 82 14.01 -2.09 -36.35
N ARG A 83 14.22 -0.86 -36.79
CA ARG A 83 13.58 0.32 -36.21
C ARG A 83 12.05 0.15 -36.25
N LYS A 84 11.38 0.39 -35.13
CA LYS A 84 9.95 0.14 -34.91
C LYS A 84 9.54 -1.35 -34.99
N GLY A 85 10.48 -2.29 -34.90
CA GLY A 85 10.21 -3.71 -34.71
C GLY A 85 9.71 -3.99 -33.28
N GLY A 86 9.18 -5.22 -33.06
CA GLY A 86 8.67 -5.61 -31.75
C GLY A 86 9.77 -5.68 -30.68
N VAL A 87 9.42 -5.36 -29.46
CA VAL A 87 10.34 -5.46 -28.31
C VAL A 87 10.50 -6.93 -27.91
N TYR A 88 11.73 -7.35 -27.64
CA TYR A 88 12.05 -8.70 -27.18
C TYR A 88 12.18 -8.72 -25.65
N LYS A 89 11.48 -9.65 -24.99
CA LYS A 89 11.44 -9.76 -23.52
C LYS A 89 11.09 -8.44 -22.79
N GLY A 90 10.24 -7.63 -23.41
CA GLY A 90 9.74 -6.40 -22.77
C GLY A 90 8.74 -6.69 -21.64
N PRO A 91 8.37 -5.67 -20.87
CA PRO A 91 7.35 -5.81 -19.84
C PRO A 91 6.01 -6.24 -20.44
N VAL A 92 5.35 -7.17 -19.75
CA VAL A 92 4.00 -7.64 -20.08
C VAL A 92 3.08 -7.42 -18.88
N PRO A 93 1.76 -7.23 -19.09
CA PRO A 93 0.83 -7.13 -18.00
C PRO A 93 0.89 -8.39 -17.11
N ARG A 94 1.11 -8.19 -15.82
CA ARG A 94 1.16 -9.29 -14.86
C ARG A 94 0.74 -8.83 -13.47
N SER A 95 0.21 -9.73 -12.68
CA SER A 95 0.03 -9.49 -11.25
C SER A 95 1.40 -9.51 -10.54
N HIS A 96 1.61 -8.55 -9.65
CA HIS A 96 2.75 -8.52 -8.74
C HIS A 96 2.41 -9.09 -7.36
N ALA A 97 1.15 -9.48 -7.13
CA ALA A 97 0.70 -10.02 -5.86
C ALA A 97 1.42 -11.32 -5.52
N PHE A 98 1.78 -11.46 -4.28
CA PHE A 98 2.27 -12.70 -3.68
C PHE A 98 1.59 -12.92 -2.33
N ASP A 99 1.58 -14.16 -1.85
CA ASP A 99 0.97 -14.49 -0.59
C ASP A 99 1.96 -14.41 0.57
N LEU A 100 1.47 -13.89 1.70
CA LEU A 100 2.17 -13.87 2.96
C LEU A 100 1.38 -14.70 3.98
N PRO A 101 2.00 -15.65 4.71
CA PRO A 101 1.30 -16.48 5.69
C PRO A 101 0.50 -15.65 6.70
N LYS A 102 -0.70 -16.10 7.05
CA LYS A 102 -1.61 -15.40 7.99
C LYS A 102 -0.91 -15.08 9.32
N LYS A 103 -0.14 -16.01 9.86
CA LYS A 103 0.63 -15.83 11.12
C LYS A 103 1.63 -14.68 11.02
N VAL A 104 2.33 -14.54 9.88
CA VAL A 104 3.30 -13.45 9.66
C VAL A 104 2.61 -12.10 9.53
N ARG A 105 1.43 -12.05 8.89
CA ARG A 105 0.61 -10.83 8.81
C ARG A 105 0.13 -10.37 10.18
N ALA A 106 -0.38 -11.29 11.00
CA ALA A 106 -0.80 -11.01 12.37
C ALA A 106 0.37 -10.54 13.24
N LEU A 107 1.53 -11.22 13.14
CA LEU A 107 2.74 -10.83 13.86
C LEU A 107 3.22 -9.43 13.42
N GLY A 108 3.17 -9.12 12.12
CA GLY A 108 3.50 -7.79 11.61
C GLY A 108 2.59 -6.69 12.15
N LEU A 109 1.29 -6.96 12.31
CA LEU A 109 0.38 -6.01 12.94
C LEU A 109 0.73 -5.77 14.42
N LYS A 110 1.01 -6.82 15.19
CA LYS A 110 1.46 -6.71 16.57
C LYS A 110 2.72 -5.85 16.70
N HIS A 111 3.74 -6.10 15.89
CA HIS A 111 4.97 -5.29 15.88
C HIS A 111 4.73 -3.83 15.44
N ALA A 112 3.80 -3.59 14.53
CA ALA A 112 3.45 -2.23 14.14
C ALA A 112 2.77 -1.45 15.27
N LEU A 113 1.84 -2.09 15.98
CA LEU A 113 1.16 -1.50 17.14
C LEU A 113 2.16 -1.26 18.30
N SER A 114 3.04 -2.22 18.58
CA SER A 114 4.09 -2.07 19.59
C SER A 114 5.05 -0.92 19.26
N ALA A 115 5.44 -0.77 17.99
CA ALA A 115 6.29 0.33 17.54
C ALA A 115 5.59 1.69 17.75
N LYS A 116 4.30 1.80 17.45
CA LYS A 116 3.52 3.02 17.66
C LYS A 116 3.33 3.33 19.14
N ALA A 117 3.09 2.33 19.97
CA ALA A 117 3.00 2.48 21.41
C ALA A 117 4.35 2.95 22.01
N ALA A 118 5.46 2.36 21.61
CA ALA A 118 6.80 2.73 22.06
C ALA A 118 7.21 4.15 21.62
N SER A 119 6.77 4.61 20.43
CA SER A 119 7.04 5.98 19.96
C SER A 119 6.08 7.04 20.51
N GLY A 120 5.08 6.64 21.34
CA GLY A 120 4.05 7.57 21.84
C GLY A 120 3.05 8.06 20.79
N GLU A 121 3.00 7.38 19.64
CA GLU A 121 2.09 7.73 18.54
C GLU A 121 0.76 6.97 18.59
N LEU A 122 0.56 6.12 19.61
CA LEU A 122 -0.71 5.46 19.90
C LEU A 122 -1.47 6.27 20.94
N VAL A 123 -2.62 6.77 20.57
CA VAL A 123 -3.51 7.55 21.45
C VAL A 123 -4.82 6.80 21.63
N ILE A 124 -5.30 6.70 22.86
CA ILE A 124 -6.57 6.06 23.21
C ILE A 124 -7.56 7.14 23.58
N LEU A 125 -8.71 7.13 22.90
CA LEU A 125 -9.80 8.06 23.15
C LEU A 125 -10.91 7.36 23.91
N ASP A 126 -11.54 8.09 24.82
CA ASP A 126 -12.72 7.63 25.57
C ASP A 126 -13.93 7.48 24.64
N ASN A 127 -14.26 8.55 23.93
CA ASN A 127 -15.32 8.55 22.93
C ASN A 127 -15.03 9.53 21.78
N LEU A 128 -15.78 9.37 20.67
CA LEU A 128 -15.75 10.25 19.51
C LEU A 128 -17.08 10.95 19.28
N ASP A 129 -17.78 11.27 20.36
CA ASP A 129 -19.08 11.92 20.30
C ASP A 129 -18.95 13.42 20.02
N PHE A 130 -19.27 13.77 18.77
CA PHE A 130 -19.51 15.15 18.36
C PHE A 130 -21.02 15.32 18.19
N GLY A 131 -21.63 16.21 18.96
CA GLY A 131 -23.08 16.44 18.94
C GLY A 131 -23.64 16.92 17.59
N ALA A 132 -22.77 17.36 16.67
CA ALA A 132 -23.13 17.74 15.29
C ALA A 132 -22.00 17.36 14.32
N ALA A 133 -22.36 16.94 13.11
CA ALA A 133 -21.43 16.64 12.02
C ALA A 133 -20.85 17.93 11.42
N LYS A 134 -19.89 18.56 12.12
CA LYS A 134 -19.19 19.76 11.68
C LYS A 134 -17.71 19.50 11.53
N THR A 135 -17.19 19.54 10.31
CA THR A 135 -15.76 19.40 9.98
C THR A 135 -14.88 20.39 10.75
N ALA A 136 -15.36 21.61 10.97
CA ALA A 136 -14.64 22.62 11.72
C ALA A 136 -14.36 22.23 13.18
N ALA A 137 -15.29 21.56 13.86
CA ALA A 137 -15.11 21.09 15.23
C ALA A 137 -14.06 19.98 15.33
N VAL A 138 -14.13 18.99 14.44
CA VAL A 138 -13.13 17.90 14.36
C VAL A 138 -11.74 18.45 14.00
N ALA A 139 -11.67 19.35 13.02
CA ALA A 139 -10.41 19.97 12.61
C ALA A 139 -9.77 20.79 13.75
N LYS A 140 -10.57 21.47 14.56
CA LYS A 140 -10.10 22.20 15.74
C LYS A 140 -9.51 21.24 16.77
N ALA A 141 -10.24 20.17 17.13
CA ALA A 141 -9.79 19.15 18.08
C ALA A 141 -8.49 18.49 17.64
N VAL A 142 -8.37 18.10 16.36
CA VAL A 142 -7.15 17.49 15.79
C VAL A 142 -5.96 18.47 15.84
N LYS A 143 -6.19 19.76 15.57
CA LYS A 143 -5.14 20.79 15.64
C LYS A 143 -4.69 21.05 17.09
N GLU A 144 -5.62 21.09 18.05
CA GLU A 144 -5.30 21.30 19.47
C GLU A 144 -4.41 20.17 20.01
N GLN A 145 -4.61 18.94 19.54
CA GLN A 145 -3.76 17.79 19.86
C GLN A 145 -2.46 17.74 19.06
N GLY A 146 -2.25 18.64 18.09
CA GLY A 146 -1.06 18.69 17.25
C GLY A 146 -0.94 17.55 16.22
N TRP A 147 -2.00 16.80 15.98
CA TRP A 147 -1.99 15.65 15.06
C TRP A 147 -2.00 16.11 13.59
N LYS A 148 -1.09 15.57 12.78
CA LYS A 148 -0.98 15.88 11.36
C LYS A 148 -1.66 14.86 10.44
N ARG A 149 -1.48 13.58 10.74
CA ARG A 149 -2.08 12.43 10.03
C ARG A 149 -2.52 11.41 11.06
N VAL A 150 -3.79 11.07 11.06
CA VAL A 150 -4.40 10.21 12.06
C VAL A 150 -5.16 9.08 11.37
N LEU A 151 -5.03 7.88 11.88
CA LEU A 151 -5.92 6.76 11.59
C LEU A 151 -6.78 6.55 12.83
N VAL A 152 -8.08 6.75 12.69
CA VAL A 152 -9.05 6.48 13.75
C VAL A 152 -9.57 5.06 13.58
N ILE A 153 -9.56 4.29 14.68
CA ILE A 153 -10.10 2.94 14.74
C ILE A 153 -11.23 2.97 15.78
N ASP A 154 -12.44 2.74 15.32
CA ASP A 154 -13.63 2.70 16.13
C ASP A 154 -14.18 1.27 16.20
N GLY A 155 -15.27 1.06 16.97
CA GLY A 155 -15.97 -0.21 17.07
C GLY A 155 -16.71 -0.63 15.79
N ALA A 156 -17.64 -1.57 15.93
CA ALA A 156 -18.46 -2.04 14.79
C ALA A 156 -19.41 -0.95 14.29
N ASP A 157 -19.92 -0.13 15.20
CA ASP A 157 -20.83 0.98 14.90
C ASP A 157 -20.04 2.30 14.99
N VAL A 158 -19.72 2.87 13.84
CA VAL A 158 -19.02 4.15 13.75
C VAL A 158 -20.01 5.29 14.04
N ASN A 159 -19.61 6.26 14.86
CA ASN A 159 -20.42 7.45 15.11
C ASN A 159 -20.68 8.20 13.80
N GLU A 160 -21.96 8.31 13.40
CA GLU A 160 -22.37 8.93 12.12
C GLU A 160 -21.96 10.41 12.01
N ASN A 161 -22.02 11.16 13.10
CA ASN A 161 -21.64 12.57 13.11
C ASN A 161 -20.15 12.74 12.87
N PHE A 162 -19.31 11.88 13.47
CA PHE A 162 -17.87 11.87 13.22
C PHE A 162 -17.53 11.42 11.80
N ALA A 163 -18.21 10.39 11.29
CA ALA A 163 -17.99 9.87 9.92
C ALA A 163 -18.35 10.87 8.82
N ARG A 164 -19.29 11.79 9.09
CA ARG A 164 -19.70 12.85 8.16
C ARG A 164 -18.91 14.14 8.30
N ALA A 165 -18.21 14.32 9.40
CA ALA A 165 -17.42 15.53 9.67
C ALA A 165 -16.01 15.44 9.09
#